data_a178b852053ac8e12294a1caf95c99c4
#
_entry.id   a178b852053ac8e12294a1caf95c99c4
#
_cell.length_a   1.000
_cell.length_b   1.000
_cell.length_c   1.000
_cell.angle_alpha   90.00
_cell.angle_beta   90.00
_cell.angle_gamma   90.00
#
_symmetry.space_group_name_H-M   'P 1'
#
loop_
_entity.id
_entity.type
_entity.pdbx_description
1 polymer ?
#
loop_
_entity_poly.entity_id
_entity_poly.type
_entity_poly.pdbx_seq_one_letter_code
_entity_poly.pdbx_strand_id
1 'polypeptide(L)'
;DRERTAYCRKEVSDKSRIADQMYRNYGYFGQLSYDRTFQAKHQLKSDLVIFQSRRENLGSSQDDVNRTFALRTNYVYNKKWIAELDMAVMGSSRFTKGNRYGYFPTVGVAWIASEEKFLKDKEWLDFLKIKASTGLLGTDNYFDFFLFESRWNTSQSTHFGPKLEEDVNTSTLVHVGNPDLTWEKSFEINIGAEASFLNCLTADFNYFNNYRYDILTPTTSFSSINGHELMYRNYGSVRNQGVELALEYWVILGNFIIQ
;
A
#
# COMPACT_ATOMS: atom_id res chain seq x y z
N ASP A 1 3.74 20.72 -10.16
CA ASP A 1 5.15 20.75 -10.59
C ASP A 1 5.39 19.65 -11.59
N ARG A 2 5.87 20.05 -12.78
CA ARG A 2 6.19 19.11 -13.87
C ARG A 2 7.67 18.77 -13.74
N GLU A 3 8.00 17.64 -13.15
CA GLU A 3 9.36 17.11 -13.28
C GLU A 3 9.51 16.41 -14.63
N ARG A 4 10.33 16.98 -15.49
CA ARG A 4 10.82 16.34 -16.71
C ARG A 4 12.25 15.90 -16.46
N THR A 5 12.47 14.61 -16.36
CA THR A 5 13.82 14.07 -16.28
C THR A 5 14.10 13.31 -17.58
N ALA A 6 14.95 13.86 -18.40
CA ALA A 6 15.44 13.21 -19.61
C ALA A 6 16.83 12.63 -19.35
N TYR A 7 16.99 11.32 -19.53
CA TYR A 7 18.30 10.69 -19.52
C TYR A 7 18.73 10.41 -20.95
N CYS A 8 19.73 11.11 -21.41
CA CYS A 8 20.39 10.86 -22.69
C CYS A 8 21.80 10.35 -22.41
N ARG A 9 22.05 9.07 -22.70
CA ARG A 9 23.41 8.50 -22.66
C ARG A 9 23.89 8.29 -24.08
N LYS A 10 24.94 9.03 -24.46
CA LYS A 10 25.58 8.88 -25.77
C LYS A 10 26.88 8.11 -25.58
N GLU A 11 26.95 6.90 -26.06
CA GLU A 11 28.22 6.18 -26.17
C GLU A 11 28.99 6.61 -27.39
N VAL A 12 30.29 6.87 -27.20
CA VAL A 12 31.15 7.50 -28.19
C VAL A 12 31.79 6.47 -29.16
N SER A 13 31.63 5.18 -28.86
CA SER A 13 32.38 4.14 -29.55
C SER A 13 31.70 3.51 -30.77
N ASP A 14 30.39 3.60 -30.91
CA ASP A 14 29.71 3.10 -32.10
C ASP A 14 28.38 3.85 -32.31
N LYS A 15 27.97 3.96 -33.56
CA LYS A 15 26.75 4.67 -34.01
C LYS A 15 25.43 4.04 -33.54
N SER A 16 25.41 3.34 -32.39
CA SER A 16 24.21 2.81 -31.81
C SER A 16 23.53 3.89 -30.96
N ARG A 17 22.37 4.33 -31.37
CA ARG A 17 21.49 5.12 -30.55
C ARG A 17 21.06 4.25 -29.35
N ILE A 18 21.48 4.62 -28.16
CA ILE A 18 20.82 4.12 -26.94
C ILE A 18 19.45 4.77 -26.92
N ALA A 19 18.42 3.95 -26.73
CA ALA A 19 17.04 4.43 -26.67
C ALA A 19 16.90 5.50 -25.59
N ASP A 20 16.45 6.69 -25.95
CA ASP A 20 16.14 7.75 -25.02
C ASP A 20 14.96 7.26 -24.13
N GLN A 21 15.24 6.97 -22.88
CA GLN A 21 14.18 6.69 -21.91
C GLN A 21 13.66 8.02 -21.39
N MET A 22 12.54 8.45 -21.89
CA MET A 22 11.82 9.61 -21.39
C MET A 22 10.56 9.16 -20.67
N TYR A 23 10.37 9.62 -19.45
CA TYR A 23 9.11 9.44 -18.74
C TYR A 23 8.55 10.80 -18.31
N ARG A 24 7.24 10.85 -18.14
CA ARG A 24 6.50 12.03 -17.76
C ARG A 24 5.51 11.68 -16.69
N ASN A 25 5.60 12.36 -15.52
CA ASN A 25 4.68 12.15 -14.42
C ASN A 25 3.75 13.36 -14.27
N TYR A 26 2.45 13.10 -14.14
CA TYR A 26 1.44 14.10 -13.78
C TYR A 26 0.75 13.66 -12.50
N GLY A 27 0.45 14.61 -11.63
CA GLY A 27 -0.35 14.36 -10.44
C GLY A 27 -1.39 15.46 -10.25
N TYR A 28 -2.59 15.05 -9.83
CA TYR A 28 -3.65 15.94 -9.40
C TYR A 28 -4.01 15.57 -7.97
N PHE A 29 -4.09 16.55 -7.10
CA PHE A 29 -4.45 16.38 -5.72
C PHE A 29 -5.53 17.40 -5.34
N GLY A 30 -6.57 16.95 -4.67
CA GLY A 30 -7.60 17.76 -4.09
C GLY A 30 -7.95 17.26 -2.71
N GLN A 31 -8.11 18.16 -1.74
CA GLN A 31 -8.54 17.83 -0.39
C GLN A 31 -9.62 18.79 0.05
N LEU A 32 -10.67 18.24 0.67
CA LEU A 32 -11.71 18.97 1.36
C LEU A 32 -11.75 18.51 2.81
N SER A 33 -11.53 19.44 3.73
CA SER A 33 -11.52 19.16 5.17
C SER A 33 -12.70 19.85 5.84
N TYR A 34 -13.38 19.11 6.70
CA TYR A 34 -14.44 19.61 7.56
C TYR A 34 -14.07 19.33 9.01
N ASP A 35 -14.04 20.37 9.84
CA ASP A 35 -13.75 20.26 11.28
C ASP A 35 -14.78 21.10 12.04
N ARG A 36 -15.51 20.45 12.93
CA ARG A 36 -16.53 21.12 13.73
C ARG A 36 -16.72 20.48 15.11
N THR A 37 -16.86 21.34 16.12
CA THR A 37 -17.25 20.94 17.47
C THR A 37 -18.69 21.36 17.72
N PHE A 38 -19.53 20.39 18.11
CA PHE A 38 -20.95 20.60 18.46
C PHE A 38 -21.12 20.45 19.97
N GLN A 39 -21.90 21.35 20.58
CA GLN A 39 -22.25 21.30 22.00
C GLN A 39 -21.05 21.09 22.94
N ALA A 40 -19.83 21.51 22.56
CA ALA A 40 -18.58 21.33 23.29
C ALA A 40 -18.22 19.87 23.65
N LYS A 41 -18.98 18.88 23.20
CA LYS A 41 -18.81 17.45 23.51
C LYS A 41 -18.56 16.58 22.28
N HIS A 42 -19.01 17.00 21.13
CA HIS A 42 -18.92 16.24 19.89
C HIS A 42 -17.95 16.95 18.94
N GLN A 43 -16.84 16.31 18.64
CA GLN A 43 -15.89 16.80 17.62
C GLN A 43 -15.97 15.87 16.43
N LEU A 44 -16.22 16.41 15.27
CA LEU A 44 -16.23 15.70 14.00
C LEU A 44 -15.21 16.33 13.07
N LYS A 45 -14.24 15.52 12.65
CA LYS A 45 -13.29 15.87 11.63
C LYS A 45 -13.41 14.90 10.47
N SER A 46 -13.60 15.42 9.26
CA SER A 46 -13.73 14.60 8.05
C SER A 46 -12.89 15.20 6.94
N ASP A 47 -12.06 14.36 6.33
CA ASP A 47 -11.19 14.72 5.22
C ASP A 47 -11.56 13.87 4.01
N LEU A 48 -11.88 14.52 2.91
CA LEU A 48 -12.08 13.92 1.61
C LEU A 48 -10.85 14.21 0.74
N VAL A 49 -10.23 13.18 0.21
CA VAL A 49 -9.03 13.31 -0.63
C VAL A 49 -9.28 12.66 -1.98
N ILE A 50 -8.94 13.37 -3.03
CA ILE A 50 -8.94 12.88 -4.40
C ILE A 50 -7.51 13.01 -4.92
N PHE A 51 -6.95 11.92 -5.38
CA PHE A 51 -5.63 11.89 -5.96
C PHE A 51 -5.63 11.09 -7.25
N GLN A 52 -4.94 11.60 -8.27
CA GLN A 52 -4.66 10.87 -9.49
C GLN A 52 -3.21 11.10 -9.90
N SER A 53 -2.51 10.02 -10.21
CA SER A 53 -1.20 10.08 -10.86
C SER A 53 -1.24 9.35 -12.20
N ARG A 54 -0.45 9.84 -13.15
CA ARG A 54 -0.24 9.22 -14.45
C ARG A 54 1.24 9.30 -14.80
N ARG A 55 1.81 8.16 -15.08
CA ARG A 55 3.19 8.03 -15.56
C ARG A 55 3.16 7.54 -17.01
N GLU A 56 3.64 8.38 -17.90
CA GLU A 56 3.81 8.08 -19.30
C GLU A 56 5.27 7.68 -19.55
N ASN A 57 5.52 6.50 -20.10
CA ASN A 57 6.83 6.09 -20.55
C ASN A 57 6.87 6.20 -22.07
N LEU A 58 7.75 7.04 -22.62
CA LEU A 58 7.97 7.09 -24.07
C LEU A 58 8.57 5.76 -24.54
N GLY A 59 7.86 5.09 -25.42
CA GLY A 59 8.24 3.74 -25.90
C GLY A 59 7.41 2.61 -25.28
N SER A 60 6.59 2.88 -24.27
CA SER A 60 5.56 1.96 -23.79
C SER A 60 4.22 2.28 -24.43
N SER A 61 3.48 1.25 -24.81
CA SER A 61 2.12 1.41 -25.36
C SER A 61 1.08 1.78 -24.32
N GLN A 62 1.44 1.75 -23.05
CA GLN A 62 0.47 1.93 -21.95
C GLN A 62 1.06 2.78 -20.83
N ASP A 63 0.17 3.57 -20.21
CA ASP A 63 0.50 4.45 -19.10
C ASP A 63 0.15 3.80 -17.76
N ASP A 64 0.97 4.04 -16.76
CA ASP A 64 0.66 3.68 -15.37
C ASP A 64 -0.22 4.78 -14.77
N VAL A 65 -1.49 4.46 -14.53
CA VAL A 65 -2.48 5.40 -13.99
C VAL A 65 -3.03 4.87 -12.69
N ASN A 66 -2.83 5.66 -11.63
CA ASN A 66 -3.38 5.41 -10.31
C ASN A 66 -4.36 6.51 -9.92
N ARG A 67 -5.50 6.12 -9.37
CA ARG A 67 -6.53 7.00 -8.85
C ARG A 67 -6.88 6.60 -7.45
N THR A 68 -6.99 7.56 -6.55
CA THR A 68 -7.40 7.32 -5.17
C THR A 68 -8.47 8.32 -4.78
N PHE A 69 -9.53 7.80 -4.23
CA PHE A 69 -10.56 8.55 -3.55
C PHE A 69 -10.61 8.04 -2.12
N ALA A 70 -10.32 8.90 -1.16
CA ALA A 70 -10.28 8.53 0.25
C ALA A 70 -11.13 9.46 1.08
N LEU A 71 -11.92 8.87 1.98
CA LEU A 71 -12.67 9.55 3.02
C LEU A 71 -12.12 9.08 4.36
N ARG A 72 -11.71 10.01 5.20
CA ARG A 72 -11.34 9.78 6.58
C ARG A 72 -12.26 10.56 7.49
N THR A 73 -12.86 9.92 8.45
CA THR A 73 -13.74 10.55 9.43
C THR A 73 -13.34 10.15 10.82
N ASN A 74 -13.02 11.15 11.65
CA ASN A 74 -12.72 10.99 13.05
C ASN A 74 -13.79 11.69 13.88
N TYR A 75 -14.36 10.96 14.82
CA TYR A 75 -15.39 11.46 15.74
C TYR A 75 -14.96 11.25 17.18
N VAL A 76 -14.97 12.33 17.96
CA VAL A 76 -14.62 12.32 19.37
C VAL A 76 -15.84 12.73 20.19
N TYR A 77 -16.24 11.89 21.13
CA TYR A 77 -17.32 12.16 22.06
C TYR A 77 -16.79 12.39 23.46
N ASN A 78 -17.09 13.58 23.99
CA ASN A 78 -16.79 14.01 25.37
C ASN A 78 -15.32 13.81 25.77
N LYS A 79 -14.38 13.87 24.81
CA LYS A 79 -12.95 13.59 24.97
C LYS A 79 -12.62 12.18 25.49
N LYS A 80 -13.60 11.26 25.53
CA LYS A 80 -13.48 9.92 26.09
C LYS A 80 -13.55 8.83 25.03
N TRP A 81 -14.46 8.96 24.10
CA TRP A 81 -14.69 7.99 23.05
C TRP A 81 -14.25 8.54 21.70
N ILE A 82 -13.46 7.79 21.00
CA ILE A 82 -12.98 8.13 19.69
C ILE A 82 -13.40 7.02 18.74
N ALA A 83 -14.01 7.39 17.63
CA ALA A 83 -14.33 6.49 16.53
C ALA A 83 -13.72 7.04 15.24
N GLU A 84 -13.08 6.17 14.47
CA GLU A 84 -12.46 6.50 13.18
C GLU A 84 -13.03 5.58 12.11
N LEU A 85 -13.40 6.16 10.99
CA LEU A 85 -13.84 5.45 9.80
C LEU A 85 -13.05 5.98 8.62
N ASP A 86 -12.27 5.09 7.99
CA ASP A 86 -11.55 5.39 6.78
C ASP A 86 -12.07 4.50 5.64
N MET A 87 -12.22 5.06 4.46
CA MET A 87 -12.59 4.36 3.25
C MET A 87 -11.70 4.83 2.11
N ALA A 88 -10.96 3.95 1.52
CA ALA A 88 -10.21 4.22 0.31
C ALA A 88 -10.77 3.41 -0.86
N VAL A 89 -11.03 4.09 -1.97
CA VAL A 89 -11.32 3.48 -3.27
C VAL A 89 -10.14 3.78 -4.17
N MET A 90 -9.42 2.74 -4.55
CA MET A 90 -8.21 2.86 -5.36
C MET A 90 -8.44 2.22 -6.73
N GLY A 91 -7.98 2.89 -7.77
CA GLY A 91 -8.03 2.41 -9.14
C GLY A 91 -6.64 2.35 -9.74
N SER A 92 -6.29 1.23 -10.39
CA SER A 92 -5.00 1.03 -11.02
C SER A 92 -5.14 0.53 -12.45
N SER A 93 -4.33 1.06 -13.36
CA SER A 93 -4.24 0.60 -14.75
C SER A 93 -3.56 -0.77 -14.90
N ARG A 94 -2.96 -1.29 -13.82
CA ARG A 94 -2.28 -2.60 -13.79
C ARG A 94 -3.25 -3.79 -13.89
N PHE A 95 -4.56 -3.53 -13.75
CA PHE A 95 -5.61 -4.54 -13.81
C PHE A 95 -6.55 -4.31 -14.98
N THR A 96 -7.23 -5.37 -15.39
CA THR A 96 -8.32 -5.30 -16.37
C THR A 96 -9.44 -4.40 -15.89
N LYS A 97 -10.31 -3.96 -16.79
CA LYS A 97 -11.42 -3.04 -16.47
C LYS A 97 -12.31 -3.54 -15.33
N GLY A 98 -12.53 -4.86 -15.21
CA GLY A 98 -13.36 -5.47 -14.17
C GLY A 98 -12.73 -5.43 -12.78
N ASN A 99 -11.41 -5.57 -12.69
CA ASN A 99 -10.66 -5.69 -11.43
C ASN A 99 -9.90 -4.43 -11.05
N ARG A 100 -10.09 -3.36 -11.81
CA ARG A 100 -9.32 -2.12 -11.70
C ARG A 100 -9.50 -1.40 -10.37
N TYR A 101 -10.68 -1.48 -9.76
CA TYR A 101 -11.00 -0.76 -8.53
C TYR A 101 -11.00 -1.67 -7.32
N GLY A 102 -10.27 -1.27 -6.27
CA GLY A 102 -10.28 -1.90 -4.97
C GLY A 102 -10.93 -1.00 -3.91
N TYR A 103 -11.60 -1.62 -2.93
CA TYR A 103 -12.30 -0.94 -1.83
C TYR A 103 -11.67 -1.37 -0.52
N PHE A 104 -11.20 -0.40 0.26
CA PHE A 104 -10.38 -0.62 1.44
C PHE A 104 -10.94 0.14 2.64
N PRO A 105 -11.94 -0.43 3.34
CA PRO A 105 -12.49 0.15 4.55
C PRO A 105 -11.62 -0.17 5.76
N THR A 106 -11.52 0.79 6.69
CA THR A 106 -10.89 0.63 8.01
C THR A 106 -11.73 1.30 9.07
N VAL A 107 -11.87 0.65 10.21
CA VAL A 107 -12.60 1.16 11.37
C VAL A 107 -11.71 1.07 12.60
N GLY A 108 -11.68 2.14 13.38
CA GLY A 108 -10.98 2.22 14.64
C GLY A 108 -11.88 2.77 15.75
N VAL A 109 -11.67 2.26 16.95
CA VAL A 109 -12.30 2.80 18.16
C VAL A 109 -11.26 2.94 19.27
N ALA A 110 -11.37 4.00 20.06
CA ALA A 110 -10.56 4.15 21.26
C ALA A 110 -11.37 4.71 22.40
N TRP A 111 -11.04 4.28 23.62
CA TRP A 111 -11.64 4.74 24.85
C TRP A 111 -10.55 5.26 25.79
N ILE A 112 -10.66 6.52 26.17
CA ILE A 112 -9.78 7.17 27.15
C ILE A 112 -10.40 6.89 28.54
N ALA A 113 -10.00 5.79 29.13
CA ALA A 113 -10.56 5.32 30.39
C ALA A 113 -10.18 6.22 31.57
N SER A 114 -9.02 6.89 31.51
CA SER A 114 -8.57 7.86 32.55
C SER A 114 -9.50 9.07 32.70
N GLU A 115 -10.29 9.41 31.66
CA GLU A 115 -11.29 10.48 31.77
C GLU A 115 -12.60 10.05 32.44
N GLU A 116 -12.75 8.76 32.80
CA GLU A 116 -13.92 8.28 33.53
C GLU A 116 -13.86 8.66 35.00
N LYS A 117 -15.03 8.95 35.59
CA LYS A 117 -15.15 9.43 36.97
C LYS A 117 -14.49 8.52 38.03
N PHE A 118 -14.42 7.21 37.76
CA PHE A 118 -13.85 6.23 38.68
C PHE A 118 -12.31 6.14 38.60
N LEU A 119 -11.69 6.66 37.55
CA LEU A 119 -10.24 6.67 37.35
C LEU A 119 -9.61 8.07 37.43
N LYS A 120 -10.38 9.11 37.13
CA LYS A 120 -9.93 10.49 37.01
C LYS A 120 -9.22 11.05 38.25
N ASP A 121 -9.61 10.60 39.43
CA ASP A 121 -9.08 11.10 40.71
C ASP A 121 -7.98 10.18 41.28
N LYS A 122 -7.40 9.29 40.47
CA LYS A 122 -6.36 8.38 40.93
C LYS A 122 -4.98 8.98 40.65
N GLU A 123 -4.25 9.33 41.70
CA GLU A 123 -2.92 9.96 41.65
C GLU A 123 -1.83 9.08 40.98
N TRP A 124 -2.04 7.77 40.93
CA TRP A 124 -1.09 6.82 40.35
C TRP A 124 -1.28 6.61 38.82
N LEU A 125 -2.42 7.04 38.25
CA LEU A 125 -2.77 6.84 36.84
C LEU A 125 -2.98 8.19 36.15
N ASP A 126 -2.03 8.60 35.33
CA ASP A 126 -2.09 9.87 34.60
C ASP A 126 -2.92 9.73 33.32
N PHE A 127 -2.75 8.60 32.62
CA PHE A 127 -3.42 8.35 31.36
C PHE A 127 -3.69 6.85 31.17
N LEU A 128 -4.85 6.51 30.64
CA LEU A 128 -5.18 5.16 30.16
C LEU A 128 -6.10 5.25 28.96
N LYS A 129 -5.63 4.69 27.84
CA LYS A 129 -6.38 4.61 26.58
C LYS A 129 -6.35 3.17 26.09
N ILE A 130 -7.50 2.64 25.75
CA ILE A 130 -7.67 1.34 25.09
C ILE A 130 -8.08 1.60 23.65
N LYS A 131 -7.43 0.95 22.70
CA LYS A 131 -7.66 1.14 21.26
C LYS A 131 -7.84 -0.19 20.56
N ALA A 132 -8.72 -0.22 19.57
CA ALA A 132 -8.89 -1.35 18.68
C ALA A 132 -9.17 -0.85 17.25
N SER A 133 -8.57 -1.48 16.28
CA SER A 133 -8.83 -1.18 14.87
C SER A 133 -8.83 -2.45 14.03
N THR A 134 -9.60 -2.42 12.97
CA THR A 134 -9.61 -3.45 11.93
C THR A 134 -9.83 -2.83 10.58
N GLY A 135 -9.22 -3.39 9.56
CA GLY A 135 -9.33 -2.85 8.22
C GLY A 135 -8.86 -3.79 7.14
N LEU A 136 -9.26 -3.46 5.93
CA LEU A 136 -8.78 -4.07 4.72
C LEU A 136 -7.88 -3.08 3.99
N LEU A 137 -6.66 -3.49 3.71
CA LEU A 137 -5.69 -2.74 2.91
C LEU A 137 -5.47 -3.43 1.57
N GLY A 138 -5.07 -2.68 0.55
CA GLY A 138 -4.76 -3.22 -0.75
C GLY A 138 -3.51 -2.62 -1.35
N THR A 139 -2.82 -3.40 -2.17
CA THR A 139 -1.67 -2.92 -2.95
C THR A 139 -1.70 -3.47 -4.37
N ASP A 140 -1.28 -2.65 -5.31
CA ASP A 140 -1.02 -2.99 -6.71
C ASP A 140 0.48 -2.97 -7.03
N ASN A 141 1.34 -2.98 -6.00
CA ASN A 141 2.79 -2.85 -6.16
C ASN A 141 3.41 -4.15 -6.70
N TYR A 142 3.05 -4.51 -7.92
CA TYR A 142 3.64 -5.62 -8.64
C TYR A 142 4.96 -5.21 -9.31
N PHE A 143 5.86 -6.16 -9.46
CA PHE A 143 7.18 -5.95 -10.05
C PHE A 143 7.14 -5.66 -11.55
N ASP A 144 6.05 -6.04 -12.26
CA ASP A 144 5.88 -5.78 -13.70
C ASP A 144 4.49 -5.19 -13.99
N PHE A 145 4.35 -4.60 -15.19
CA PHE A 145 3.13 -3.97 -15.65
C PHE A 145 2.38 -4.91 -16.60
N PHE A 146 1.07 -4.76 -16.68
CA PHE A 146 0.23 -5.42 -17.68
C PHE A 146 0.34 -6.95 -17.72
N LEU A 147 0.53 -7.56 -16.56
CA LEU A 147 0.56 -9.01 -16.41
C LEU A 147 -0.75 -9.71 -16.80
N PHE A 148 -1.79 -8.93 -17.05
CA PHE A 148 -3.07 -9.44 -17.57
C PHE A 148 -3.05 -9.65 -19.09
N GLU A 149 -2.02 -9.17 -19.81
CA GLU A 149 -1.80 -9.39 -21.25
C GLU A 149 -0.62 -10.32 -21.48
N SER A 150 -0.70 -11.17 -22.50
CA SER A 150 0.42 -12.03 -22.88
C SER A 150 1.52 -11.21 -23.53
N ARG A 151 2.77 -11.46 -23.15
CA ARG A 151 3.94 -10.76 -23.64
C ARG A 151 4.82 -11.68 -24.47
N TRP A 152 5.15 -11.24 -25.65
CA TRP A 152 6.03 -11.92 -26.60
C TRP A 152 7.35 -11.18 -26.77
N ASN A 153 8.43 -11.95 -26.83
CA ASN A 153 9.74 -11.43 -27.24
C ASN A 153 10.00 -11.83 -28.68
N THR A 154 10.24 -10.84 -29.55
CA THR A 154 10.47 -11.04 -30.99
C THR A 154 11.93 -10.86 -31.39
N SER A 155 12.84 -10.66 -30.45
CA SER A 155 14.26 -10.40 -30.70
C SER A 155 15.13 -11.66 -30.79
N GLN A 156 14.53 -12.83 -30.81
CA GLN A 156 15.27 -14.09 -30.96
C GLN A 156 15.31 -14.51 -32.40
N SER A 157 16.45 -15.04 -32.83
CA SER A 157 16.60 -15.69 -34.12
C SER A 157 16.90 -17.17 -33.95
N THR A 158 16.44 -17.95 -34.87
CA THR A 158 16.74 -19.40 -34.97
C THR A 158 17.24 -19.69 -36.36
N HIS A 159 18.27 -20.53 -36.47
CA HIS A 159 18.83 -20.94 -37.71
C HIS A 159 18.04 -22.11 -38.30
N PHE A 160 17.68 -21.98 -39.57
CA PHE A 160 16.99 -23.03 -40.33
C PHE A 160 17.79 -23.44 -41.56
N GLY A 161 17.39 -24.54 -42.16
CA GLY A 161 18.01 -25.10 -43.35
C GLY A 161 19.04 -26.17 -43.08
N PRO A 162 19.46 -26.95 -44.09
CA PRO A 162 20.40 -28.07 -43.93
C PRO A 162 21.77 -27.68 -43.41
N LYS A 163 22.18 -26.43 -43.62
CA LYS A 163 23.46 -25.87 -43.18
C LYS A 163 23.30 -24.83 -42.05
N LEU A 164 22.08 -24.62 -41.51
CA LEU A 164 21.78 -23.63 -40.50
C LEU A 164 22.19 -22.19 -40.89
N GLU A 165 22.12 -21.88 -42.18
CA GLU A 165 22.60 -20.59 -42.76
C GLU A 165 21.50 -19.51 -42.81
N GLU A 166 20.22 -19.90 -42.61
CA GLU A 166 19.11 -18.96 -42.68
C GLU A 166 18.68 -18.51 -41.28
N ASP A 167 18.89 -17.23 -40.99
CA ASP A 167 18.40 -16.60 -39.75
C ASP A 167 16.92 -16.22 -39.89
N VAL A 168 16.10 -16.84 -39.09
CA VAL A 168 14.67 -16.53 -39.02
C VAL A 168 14.33 -15.93 -37.63
N ASN A 169 13.76 -14.75 -37.66
CA ASN A 169 13.27 -14.13 -36.42
C ASN A 169 12.12 -14.96 -35.82
N THR A 170 12.29 -15.34 -34.57
CA THR A 170 11.31 -16.12 -33.84
C THR A 170 10.68 -15.28 -32.73
N SER A 171 9.45 -15.62 -32.38
CA SER A 171 8.74 -15.04 -31.24
C SER A 171 8.65 -16.06 -30.14
N THR A 172 9.09 -15.69 -28.94
CA THR A 172 9.01 -16.52 -27.73
C THR A 172 8.05 -15.88 -26.74
N LEU A 173 7.14 -16.65 -26.20
CA LEU A 173 6.23 -16.20 -25.14
C LEU A 173 7.01 -15.99 -23.85
N VAL A 174 6.93 -14.80 -23.29
CA VAL A 174 7.61 -14.43 -22.03
C VAL A 174 6.72 -14.78 -20.84
N HIS A 175 5.44 -14.43 -20.92
CA HIS A 175 4.42 -14.84 -19.96
C HIS A 175 3.05 -14.88 -20.61
N VAL A 176 2.19 -15.72 -20.06
CA VAL A 176 0.77 -15.79 -20.39
C VAL A 176 0.02 -14.74 -19.59
N GLY A 177 -0.78 -13.93 -20.26
CA GLY A 177 -1.63 -12.95 -19.60
C GLY A 177 -2.71 -13.59 -18.74
N ASN A 178 -2.98 -13.02 -17.58
CA ASN A 178 -4.08 -13.43 -16.71
C ASN A 178 -5.04 -12.25 -16.48
N PRO A 179 -6.21 -12.25 -17.13
CA PRO A 179 -7.18 -11.16 -16.97
C PRO A 179 -7.86 -11.11 -15.59
N ASP A 180 -7.74 -12.19 -14.79
CA ASP A 180 -8.36 -12.30 -13.47
C ASP A 180 -7.50 -11.72 -12.34
N LEU A 181 -6.35 -11.13 -12.68
CA LEU A 181 -5.49 -10.50 -11.69
C LEU A 181 -6.21 -9.37 -10.95
N THR A 182 -6.03 -9.35 -9.63
CA THR A 182 -6.64 -8.39 -8.72
C THR A 182 -5.66 -7.90 -7.66
N TRP A 183 -6.09 -6.95 -6.85
CA TRP A 183 -5.34 -6.38 -5.73
C TRP A 183 -4.87 -7.45 -4.75
N GLU A 184 -3.63 -7.35 -4.31
CA GLU A 184 -3.21 -8.03 -3.08
C GLU A 184 -3.88 -7.33 -1.90
N LYS A 185 -4.37 -8.12 -0.94
CA LYS A 185 -5.14 -7.61 0.20
C LYS A 185 -4.49 -8.00 1.52
N SER A 186 -4.58 -7.11 2.50
CA SER A 186 -4.20 -7.39 3.88
C SER A 186 -5.37 -7.07 4.80
N PHE A 187 -5.87 -8.07 5.50
CA PHE A 187 -6.84 -7.86 6.58
C PHE A 187 -6.08 -7.74 7.91
N GLU A 188 -6.28 -6.62 8.58
CA GLU A 188 -5.54 -6.27 9.78
C GLU A 188 -6.46 -6.10 10.97
N ILE A 189 -6.01 -6.61 12.13
CA ILE A 189 -6.63 -6.40 13.43
C ILE A 189 -5.52 -5.92 14.37
N ASN A 190 -5.75 -4.79 15.02
CA ASN A 190 -4.86 -4.24 16.03
C ASN A 190 -5.66 -3.94 17.30
N ILE A 191 -5.15 -4.36 18.46
CA ILE A 191 -5.73 -4.09 19.78
C ILE A 191 -4.58 -3.63 20.67
N GLY A 192 -4.76 -2.49 21.33
CA GLY A 192 -3.70 -1.93 22.16
C GLY A 192 -4.20 -1.17 23.37
N ALA A 193 -3.29 -0.92 24.30
CA ALA A 193 -3.50 -0.11 25.48
C ALA A 193 -2.27 0.77 25.72
N GLU A 194 -2.50 2.06 25.93
CA GLU A 194 -1.50 3.05 26.31
C GLU A 194 -1.79 3.49 27.74
N ALA A 195 -0.80 3.40 28.61
CA ALA A 195 -0.96 3.80 30.02
C ALA A 195 0.26 4.61 30.48
N SER A 196 0.01 5.69 31.25
CA SER A 196 1.04 6.48 31.91
C SER A 196 0.78 6.52 33.40
N PHE A 197 1.83 6.29 34.19
CA PHE A 197 1.78 6.16 35.64
C PHE A 197 2.76 7.10 36.33
N LEU A 198 2.33 7.75 37.41
CA LEU A 198 3.16 8.54 38.30
C LEU A 198 4.01 9.61 37.59
N ASN A 199 3.57 10.12 36.43
CA ASN A 199 4.28 11.06 35.56
C ASN A 199 5.72 10.62 35.17
N CYS A 200 6.07 9.35 35.32
CA CYS A 200 7.41 8.86 35.05
C CYS A 200 7.49 7.56 34.25
N LEU A 201 6.42 6.77 34.25
CA LEU A 201 6.39 5.48 33.53
C LEU A 201 5.30 5.51 32.47
N THR A 202 5.63 5.24 31.23
CA THR A 202 4.69 5.03 30.14
C THR A 202 4.84 3.61 29.60
N ALA A 203 3.71 2.93 29.41
CA ALA A 203 3.64 1.61 28.81
C ALA A 203 2.70 1.63 27.61
N ASP A 204 3.15 1.10 26.48
CA ASP A 204 2.34 0.85 25.28
C ASP A 204 2.35 -0.65 24.99
N PHE A 205 1.19 -1.25 24.97
CA PHE A 205 0.97 -2.65 24.61
C PHE A 205 0.14 -2.73 23.35
N ASN A 206 0.61 -3.47 22.35
CA ASN A 206 -0.11 -3.71 21.10
C ASN A 206 -0.08 -5.19 20.74
N TYR A 207 -1.24 -5.72 20.38
CA TYR A 207 -1.41 -6.99 19.69
C TYR A 207 -1.81 -6.70 18.25
N PHE A 208 -1.15 -7.35 17.31
CA PHE A 208 -1.50 -7.25 15.88
C PHE A 208 -1.68 -8.63 15.26
N ASN A 209 -2.57 -8.70 14.27
CA ASN A 209 -2.78 -9.88 13.42
C ASN A 209 -3.06 -9.40 12.00
N ASN A 210 -2.13 -9.65 11.10
CA ASN A 210 -2.17 -9.25 9.71
C ASN A 210 -2.26 -10.51 8.84
N TYR A 211 -3.36 -10.66 8.13
CA TYR A 211 -3.56 -11.74 7.16
C TYR A 211 -3.53 -11.17 5.76
N ARG A 212 -2.40 -11.36 5.09
CA ARG A 212 -2.20 -10.97 3.70
C ARG A 212 -2.57 -12.14 2.79
N TYR A 213 -3.42 -11.87 1.80
CA TYR A 213 -3.93 -12.87 0.87
C TYR A 213 -4.07 -12.28 -0.54
N ASP A 214 -4.41 -13.13 -1.51
CA ASP A 214 -4.38 -12.77 -2.93
C ASP A 214 -2.99 -12.28 -3.39
N ILE A 215 -1.90 -12.76 -2.76
CA ILE A 215 -0.54 -12.36 -3.12
C ILE A 215 -0.21 -12.89 -4.50
N LEU A 216 0.31 -12.03 -5.35
CA LEU A 216 0.71 -12.37 -6.70
C LEU A 216 1.89 -13.35 -6.68
N THR A 217 1.69 -14.50 -7.27
CA THR A 217 2.67 -15.58 -7.28
C THR A 217 2.80 -16.14 -8.70
N PRO A 218 4.03 -16.36 -9.19
CA PRO A 218 4.25 -17.03 -10.45
C PRO A 218 3.86 -18.50 -10.36
N THR A 219 3.16 -19.00 -11.35
CA THR A 219 2.80 -20.42 -11.48
C THR A 219 3.83 -21.10 -12.35
N THR A 220 4.64 -21.97 -11.76
CA THR A 220 5.70 -22.73 -12.45
C THR A 220 5.31 -24.19 -12.73
N SER A 221 4.09 -24.61 -12.33
CA SER A 221 3.65 -26.01 -12.37
C SER A 221 2.93 -26.38 -13.67
N PHE A 222 3.35 -25.84 -14.80
CA PHE A 222 2.83 -26.29 -16.09
C PHE A 222 3.65 -27.47 -16.62
N SER A 223 2.95 -28.44 -17.23
CA SER A 223 3.61 -29.53 -17.94
C SER A 223 4.48 -28.98 -19.05
N SER A 224 5.72 -29.48 -19.18
CA SER A 224 6.63 -29.12 -20.27
C SER A 224 6.06 -29.44 -21.68
N ILE A 225 4.98 -30.21 -21.76
CA ILE A 225 4.25 -30.49 -23.01
C ILE A 225 3.54 -29.25 -23.55
N ASN A 226 3.13 -28.32 -22.68
CA ASN A 226 2.44 -27.09 -23.06
C ASN A 226 3.39 -25.87 -23.24
N GLY A 227 4.69 -26.08 -23.17
CA GLY A 227 5.69 -25.01 -23.14
C GLY A 227 5.92 -24.49 -21.69
N HIS A 228 7.05 -23.87 -21.48
CA HIS A 228 7.38 -23.22 -20.21
C HIS A 228 6.75 -21.83 -20.15
N GLU A 229 5.46 -21.80 -19.85
CA GLU A 229 4.73 -20.54 -19.81
C GLU A 229 4.60 -20.04 -18.37
N LEU A 230 5.25 -18.92 -18.08
CA LEU A 230 5.11 -18.24 -16.83
C LEU A 230 3.73 -17.55 -16.78
N MET A 231 2.93 -17.88 -15.79
CA MET A 231 1.63 -17.23 -15.53
C MET A 231 1.59 -16.73 -14.08
N TYR A 232 1.05 -15.56 -13.88
CA TYR A 232 0.89 -14.99 -12.54
C TYR A 232 -0.54 -15.16 -12.05
N ARG A 233 -0.71 -15.48 -10.77
CA ARG A 233 -2.02 -15.64 -10.12
C ARG A 233 -2.00 -15.10 -8.70
N ASN A 234 -3.15 -14.62 -8.25
CA ASN A 234 -3.39 -14.19 -6.87
C ASN A 234 -3.81 -15.40 -6.02
N TYR A 235 -2.86 -16.16 -5.46
CA TYR A 235 -3.18 -17.31 -4.61
C TYR A 235 -2.29 -17.46 -3.37
N GLY A 236 -1.24 -16.65 -3.26
CA GLY A 236 -0.38 -16.66 -2.09
C GLY A 236 -1.07 -16.08 -0.87
N SER A 237 -0.77 -16.59 0.32
CA SER A 237 -1.21 -15.99 1.57
C SER A 237 -0.14 -16.12 2.65
N VAL A 238 -0.08 -15.11 3.54
CA VAL A 238 0.83 -15.04 4.68
C VAL A 238 0.08 -14.46 5.87
N ARG A 239 0.28 -15.04 7.05
CA ARG A 239 -0.21 -14.48 8.31
C ARG A 239 0.97 -14.07 9.19
N ASN A 240 0.91 -12.84 9.69
CA ASN A 240 1.84 -12.30 10.66
C ASN A 240 1.07 -11.82 11.87
N GLN A 241 1.43 -12.29 13.06
CA GLN A 241 0.77 -11.90 14.32
C GLN A 241 1.82 -11.80 15.41
N GLY A 242 1.60 -10.90 16.35
CA GLY A 242 2.52 -10.69 17.44
C GLY A 242 2.01 -9.74 18.49
N VAL A 243 2.84 -9.56 19.50
CA VAL A 243 2.66 -8.58 20.56
C VAL A 243 3.88 -7.67 20.62
N GLU A 244 3.63 -6.42 20.90
CA GLU A 244 4.65 -5.39 21.07
C GLU A 244 4.43 -4.75 22.44
N LEU A 245 5.50 -4.56 23.20
CA LEU A 245 5.50 -3.87 24.48
C LEU A 245 6.62 -2.84 24.47
N ALA A 246 6.26 -1.57 24.61
CA ALA A 246 7.21 -0.49 24.83
C ALA A 246 7.04 0.05 26.25
N LEU A 247 8.15 0.24 26.96
CA LEU A 247 8.19 0.83 28.31
C LEU A 247 9.17 1.99 28.28
N GLU A 248 8.71 3.14 28.71
CA GLU A 248 9.51 4.35 28.86
C GLU A 248 9.49 4.79 30.32
N TYR A 249 10.65 5.03 30.88
CA TYR A 249 10.80 5.49 32.25
C TYR A 249 11.64 6.78 32.31
N TRP A 250 11.08 7.82 32.91
CA TRP A 250 11.69 9.13 32.99
C TRP A 250 12.14 9.43 34.42
N VAL A 251 13.39 9.80 34.63
CA VAL A 251 13.91 10.26 35.92
C VAL A 251 14.47 11.67 35.79
N ILE A 252 14.03 12.53 36.68
CA ILE A 252 14.55 13.88 36.78
C ILE A 252 15.56 13.92 37.93
N LEU A 253 16.85 14.05 37.61
CA LEU A 253 17.93 14.19 38.58
C LEU A 253 18.46 15.63 38.54
N GLY A 254 17.90 16.49 39.41
CA GLY A 254 18.24 17.92 39.39
C GLY A 254 17.84 18.60 38.09
N ASN A 255 18.86 19.06 37.29
CA ASN A 255 18.64 19.70 36.00
C ASN A 255 18.76 18.70 34.81
N PHE A 256 18.91 17.38 35.06
CA PHE A 256 19.07 16.37 34.03
C PHE A 256 17.81 15.51 33.94
N ILE A 257 17.38 15.24 32.71
CA ILE A 257 16.33 14.27 32.38
C ILE A 257 17.03 13.04 31.81
N ILE A 258 16.79 11.86 32.41
CA ILE A 258 17.26 10.57 31.92
C ILE A 258 16.03 9.80 31.41
N GLN A 259 16.09 9.38 30.16
CA GLN A 259 15.04 8.61 29.47
C GLN A 259 15.52 7.19 29.26
#